data_261fa512684f867be06379fa39bf92b7
#
_entry.id   261fa512684f867be06379fa39bf92b7
#
_cell.length_a   1.000
_cell.length_b   1.000
_cell.length_c   1.000
_cell.angle_alpha   90.00
_cell.angle_beta   90.00
_cell.angle_gamma   90.00
#
_symmetry.space_group_name_H-M   'P 1'
#
loop_
_entity.id
_entity.type
_entity.pdbx_description
1 polymer ?
#
loop_
_entity_poly.entity_id
_entity_poly.type
_entity_poly.pdbx_seq_one_letter_code
_entity_poly.pdbx_strand_id
1 'polypeptide(L)'
;MSENDEPTPIEKPGKYKVTIRGPLFYQLAEKDGDANRFKVTLPGFTADDLFAEGELFFTSQIIQTGKRKGRTIAEVSADKCVELGMEAPFHPSKLIDLDGVECEFDIQMDTYEDVERLKVKWINAHAREPLNVDKAAEMWEKMSNGTGGGVAVEPGEDLPI
;
A
#
# COMPACT_ATOMS: atom_id res chain seq x y z
N MET A 1 3.35 30.23 -10.05
CA MET A 1 3.16 29.90 -9.70
C MET A 1 2.36 29.67 -9.42
N SER A 2 2.18 29.33 -9.07
CA SER A 2 1.42 29.38 -8.61
C SER A 2 0.35 28.46 -8.39
N GLU A 3 -0.88 28.75 -8.47
CA GLU A 3 -1.95 27.82 -8.29
C GLU A 3 -1.80 26.63 -9.20
N ASN A 4 -1.02 26.77 -10.21
CA ASN A 4 -0.80 25.68 -11.14
C ASN A 4 0.05 24.57 -10.54
N ASP A 5 0.66 24.85 -9.41
CA ASP A 5 1.52 23.86 -8.79
C ASP A 5 0.76 22.90 -7.91
N GLU A 6 -0.51 23.12 -7.73
CA GLU A 6 -1.29 22.21 -6.88
C GLU A 6 -1.62 20.95 -7.64
N PRO A 7 -1.39 19.82 -7.00
CA PRO A 7 -1.72 18.55 -7.67
C PRO A 7 -3.22 18.44 -7.89
N THR A 8 -3.57 17.69 -8.90
CA THR A 8 -4.97 17.48 -9.27
C THR A 8 -5.46 16.19 -8.62
N PRO A 9 -6.59 16.22 -7.92
CA PRO A 9 -7.11 14.97 -7.36
C PRO A 9 -7.49 13.98 -8.43
N ILE A 10 -7.29 12.71 -8.14
CA ILE A 10 -7.76 11.65 -9.03
C ILE A 10 -9.27 11.65 -9.00
N GLU A 11 -9.90 11.66 -10.18
CA GLU A 11 -11.34 11.79 -10.28
C GLU A 11 -12.05 10.57 -10.85
N LYS A 12 -11.31 9.51 -11.16
CA LYS A 12 -11.90 8.31 -11.74
C LYS A 12 -11.42 7.09 -10.98
N PRO A 13 -12.31 6.10 -10.78
CA PRO A 13 -11.86 4.86 -10.16
C PRO A 13 -10.87 4.13 -11.05
N GLY A 14 -10.06 3.29 -10.43
CA GLY A 14 -9.07 2.52 -11.16
C GLY A 14 -7.85 2.25 -10.31
N LYS A 15 -6.90 1.58 -10.91
CA LYS A 15 -5.63 1.27 -10.24
C LYS A 15 -4.57 2.21 -10.77
N TYR A 16 -3.90 2.87 -9.85
CA TYR A 16 -2.93 3.89 -10.19
C TYR A 16 -1.59 3.61 -9.54
N LYS A 17 -0.52 3.71 -10.31
CA LYS A 17 0.81 3.65 -9.76
C LYS A 17 1.14 5.02 -9.19
N VAL A 18 1.51 5.05 -7.91
CA VAL A 18 1.76 6.32 -7.23
C VAL A 18 3.08 6.26 -6.48
N THR A 19 3.63 7.43 -6.20
CA THR A 19 4.78 7.59 -5.32
C THR A 19 4.28 8.28 -4.06
N ILE A 20 4.54 7.71 -2.91
CA ILE A 20 4.14 8.29 -1.64
C ILE A 20 5.08 9.43 -1.30
N ARG A 21 4.51 10.56 -0.89
CA ARG A 21 5.30 11.70 -0.46
C ARG A 21 4.69 12.31 0.79
N GLY A 22 5.53 12.52 1.80
CA GLY A 22 5.09 13.20 3.01
C GLY A 22 4.07 12.47 3.84
N PRO A 23 4.30 11.18 4.17
CA PRO A 23 3.35 10.48 5.02
C PRO A 23 3.26 11.14 6.39
N LEU A 24 2.06 11.17 6.97
CA LEU A 24 1.82 11.83 8.24
C LEU A 24 0.90 11.02 9.12
N PHE A 25 1.06 11.19 10.43
CA PHE A 25 0.15 10.63 11.42
C PHE A 25 -0.92 11.64 11.77
N TYR A 26 -2.14 11.15 12.02
CA TYR A 26 -3.23 11.98 12.52
C TYR A 26 -3.91 11.25 13.67
N GLN A 27 -4.21 11.97 14.73
CA GLN A 27 -4.93 11.40 15.84
C GLN A 27 -6.40 11.24 15.47
N LEU A 28 -6.99 10.16 15.93
CA LEU A 28 -8.42 9.92 15.74
C LEU A 28 -9.15 10.15 17.04
N ALA A 29 -10.44 10.47 16.95
CA ALA A 29 -11.26 10.66 18.12
C ALA A 29 -11.39 9.36 18.90
N GLU A 30 -11.55 9.50 20.21
CA GLU A 30 -11.79 8.34 21.05
C GLU A 30 -13.06 7.64 20.63
N LYS A 31 -13.05 6.31 20.68
CA LYS A 31 -14.22 5.53 20.34
C LYS A 31 -14.21 4.27 21.18
N ASP A 32 -15.36 3.97 21.80
CA ASP A 32 -15.53 2.73 22.59
C ASP A 32 -14.48 2.59 23.67
N GLY A 33 -14.11 3.73 24.30
CA GLY A 33 -13.14 3.71 25.37
C GLY A 33 -11.69 3.69 24.93
N ASP A 34 -11.45 3.62 23.63
CA ASP A 34 -10.10 3.60 23.11
C ASP A 34 -9.70 5.01 22.69
N ALA A 35 -8.82 5.62 23.45
CA ALA A 35 -8.34 6.98 23.19
C ALA A 35 -7.05 6.97 22.37
N ASN A 36 -6.44 5.81 22.19
CA ASN A 36 -5.15 5.72 21.52
C ASN A 36 -5.31 5.25 20.08
N ARG A 37 -6.07 6.02 19.32
CA ARG A 37 -6.36 5.69 17.93
C ARG A 37 -5.71 6.73 17.02
N PHE A 38 -5.09 6.26 15.97
CA PHE A 38 -4.52 7.19 15.00
C PHE A 38 -4.54 6.56 13.61
N LYS A 39 -4.24 7.37 12.62
CA LYS A 39 -4.12 6.87 11.25
C LYS A 39 -2.87 7.44 10.62
N VAL A 40 -2.39 6.75 9.60
CA VAL A 40 -1.34 7.24 8.73
C VAL A 40 -1.98 7.63 7.43
N THR A 41 -1.66 8.82 6.95
CA THR A 41 -2.10 9.26 5.64
C THR A 41 -0.92 9.14 4.69
N LEU A 42 -1.16 8.53 3.55
CA LEU A 42 -0.14 8.29 2.54
C LEU A 42 -0.52 9.01 1.26
N PRO A 43 -0.08 10.28 1.11
CA PRO A 43 -0.37 10.98 -0.14
C PRO A 43 0.39 10.33 -1.28
N GLY A 44 -0.31 9.92 -2.32
CA GLY A 44 0.29 9.27 -3.47
C GLY A 44 0.11 10.09 -4.72
N PHE A 45 1.17 10.21 -5.51
CA PHE A 45 1.18 11.04 -6.70
C PHE A 45 1.53 10.19 -7.91
N THR A 46 0.74 10.34 -8.97
CA THR A 46 1.05 9.65 -10.23
C THR A 46 2.09 10.45 -11.00
N ALA A 47 2.59 9.83 -12.09
CA ALA A 47 3.55 10.51 -12.95
C ALA A 47 2.96 11.76 -13.60
N ASP A 48 1.63 11.82 -13.71
CA ASP A 48 0.93 12.97 -14.30
C ASP A 48 0.51 14.00 -13.26
N ASP A 49 1.03 13.88 -12.03
CA ASP A 49 0.72 14.80 -10.94
C ASP A 49 -0.72 14.75 -10.48
N LEU A 50 -1.37 13.64 -10.70
CA LEU A 50 -2.64 13.36 -10.04
C LEU A 50 -2.35 12.79 -8.67
N PHE A 51 -3.24 13.02 -7.71
CA PHE A 51 -2.98 12.52 -6.37
C PHE A 51 -4.23 11.96 -5.70
N ALA A 52 -3.98 11.11 -4.71
CA ALA A 52 -5.00 10.63 -3.81
C ALA A 52 -4.33 10.31 -2.50
N GLU A 53 -5.11 10.22 -1.44
CA GLU A 53 -4.56 9.89 -0.14
C GLU A 53 -5.03 8.52 0.30
N GLY A 54 -4.08 7.63 0.56
CA GLY A 54 -4.38 6.37 1.20
C GLY A 54 -4.36 6.55 2.70
N GLU A 55 -5.09 5.70 3.39
CA GLU A 55 -5.16 5.78 4.86
C GLU A 55 -5.00 4.40 5.45
N LEU A 56 -4.22 4.32 6.50
CA LEU A 56 -4.08 3.09 7.28
C LEU A 56 -4.44 3.42 8.72
N PHE A 57 -5.40 2.69 9.26
CA PHE A 57 -5.90 2.97 10.58
C PHE A 57 -5.21 2.09 11.62
N PHE A 58 -4.92 2.68 12.77
CA PHE A 58 -4.28 1.98 13.88
C PHE A 58 -5.21 2.06 15.07
N THR A 59 -5.99 1.02 15.24
CA THR A 59 -6.94 0.92 16.35
C THR A 59 -6.84 -0.48 16.94
N SER A 60 -7.37 -0.64 18.14
CA SER A 60 -7.36 -1.93 18.82
C SER A 60 -8.55 -2.80 18.44
N GLN A 61 -9.38 -2.32 17.53
CA GLN A 61 -10.53 -3.08 17.08
C GLN A 61 -10.10 -4.39 16.43
N ILE A 62 -10.78 -5.48 16.77
CA ILE A 62 -10.44 -6.79 16.25
C ILE A 62 -11.25 -7.07 15.01
N ILE A 63 -10.57 -7.59 14.00
CA ILE A 63 -11.20 -7.91 12.72
C ILE A 63 -12.04 -9.16 12.92
N GLN A 64 -13.30 -9.10 12.48
CA GLN A 64 -14.27 -10.15 12.76
C GLN A 64 -14.39 -11.19 11.66
N THR A 65 -13.97 -10.85 10.44
CA THR A 65 -14.17 -11.77 9.31
C THR A 65 -12.96 -11.73 8.39
N GLY A 66 -12.85 -12.74 7.54
CA GLY A 66 -11.83 -12.78 6.52
C GLY A 66 -10.54 -13.42 6.98
N LYS A 67 -9.53 -13.28 6.17
CA LYS A 67 -8.24 -13.91 6.42
C LYS A 67 -7.55 -13.37 7.67
N ARG A 68 -7.88 -12.13 8.04
CA ARG A 68 -7.21 -11.48 9.17
C ARG A 68 -8.05 -11.48 10.43
N LYS A 69 -9.06 -12.35 10.46
CA LYS A 69 -9.93 -12.47 11.62
C LYS A 69 -9.10 -12.75 12.88
N GLY A 70 -9.41 -12.04 13.94
CA GLY A 70 -8.72 -12.19 15.21
C GLY A 70 -7.55 -11.29 15.42
N ARG A 71 -7.11 -10.58 14.38
CA ARG A 71 -6.03 -9.60 14.48
C ARG A 71 -6.61 -8.22 14.67
N THR A 72 -5.84 -7.32 15.28
CA THR A 72 -6.30 -5.94 15.38
C THR A 72 -6.06 -5.22 14.07
N ILE A 73 -6.85 -4.16 13.86
CA ILE A 73 -6.65 -3.33 12.69
C ILE A 73 -5.24 -2.72 12.72
N ALA A 74 -4.75 -2.35 13.91
CA ALA A 74 -3.40 -1.81 14.04
C ALA A 74 -2.34 -2.80 13.57
N GLU A 75 -2.51 -4.08 13.91
CA GLU A 75 -1.53 -5.09 13.48
C GLU A 75 -1.49 -5.22 11.96
N VAL A 76 -2.66 -5.22 11.34
CA VAL A 76 -2.72 -5.34 9.88
C VAL A 76 -2.14 -4.10 9.22
N SER A 77 -2.41 -2.92 9.77
CA SER A 77 -1.86 -1.69 9.22
C SER A 77 -0.35 -1.64 9.38
N ALA A 78 0.16 -2.12 10.51
CA ALA A 78 1.61 -2.18 10.73
C ALA A 78 2.27 -3.11 9.70
N ASP A 79 1.64 -4.27 9.46
CA ASP A 79 2.16 -5.19 8.44
C ASP A 79 2.18 -4.53 7.07
N LYS A 80 1.15 -3.76 6.77
CA LYS A 80 1.09 -3.09 5.47
C LYS A 80 2.23 -2.08 5.33
N CYS A 81 2.56 -1.35 6.39
CA CYS A 81 3.66 -0.40 6.34
C CYS A 81 4.98 -1.12 6.04
N VAL A 82 5.21 -2.26 6.67
CA VAL A 82 6.42 -3.03 6.42
C VAL A 82 6.41 -3.57 4.98
N GLU A 83 5.26 -4.06 4.55
CA GLU A 83 5.12 -4.55 3.19
C GLU A 83 5.42 -3.46 2.16
N LEU A 84 5.06 -2.22 2.47
CA LEU A 84 5.29 -1.10 1.57
C LEU A 84 6.75 -0.64 1.54
N GLY A 85 7.53 -1.00 2.54
CA GLY A 85 8.94 -0.64 2.50
C GLY A 85 9.54 -0.19 3.82
N MET A 86 8.75 -0.10 4.88
CA MET A 86 9.29 0.27 6.17
C MET A 86 10.14 -0.88 6.70
N GLU A 87 11.27 -0.56 7.29
CA GLU A 87 12.12 -1.57 7.90
C GLU A 87 11.37 -2.26 9.04
N ALA A 88 11.38 -3.57 9.05
CA ALA A 88 10.72 -4.32 10.10
C ALA A 88 11.56 -4.27 11.38
N PRO A 89 10.91 -4.32 12.54
CA PRO A 89 9.47 -4.31 12.76
C PRO A 89 8.90 -2.89 12.65
N PHE A 90 7.61 -2.82 12.49
CA PHE A 90 6.95 -1.53 12.41
C PHE A 90 7.25 -0.68 13.64
N HIS A 91 7.52 0.60 13.39
CA HIS A 91 7.62 1.57 14.47
C HIS A 91 7.30 2.94 13.90
N PRO A 92 6.55 3.77 14.63
CA PRO A 92 6.20 5.09 14.11
C PRO A 92 7.39 5.96 13.73
N SER A 93 8.53 5.80 14.38
CA SER A 93 9.71 6.60 14.07
C SER A 93 10.28 6.30 12.70
N LYS A 94 9.83 5.22 12.07
CA LYS A 94 10.31 4.82 10.75
C LYS A 94 9.38 5.27 9.62
N LEU A 95 8.43 6.14 9.91
CA LEU A 95 7.49 6.58 8.89
C LEU A 95 8.18 7.15 7.67
N ILE A 96 9.32 7.80 7.86
CA ILE A 96 10.08 8.37 6.76
C ILE A 96 10.49 7.33 5.72
N ASP A 97 10.57 6.06 6.11
CA ASP A 97 10.90 5.00 5.17
C ASP A 97 9.87 4.88 4.06
N LEU A 98 8.66 5.36 4.28
CA LEU A 98 7.61 5.30 3.28
C LEU A 98 7.63 6.47 2.32
N ASP A 99 8.40 7.50 2.61
CA ASP A 99 8.50 8.64 1.70
C ASP A 99 9.28 8.20 0.46
N GLY A 100 8.70 8.44 -0.71
CA GLY A 100 9.33 8.07 -1.96
C GLY A 100 9.03 6.65 -2.43
N VAL A 101 8.25 5.90 -1.67
CA VAL A 101 7.92 4.53 -2.04
C VAL A 101 6.90 4.52 -3.16
N GLU A 102 7.11 3.65 -4.14
CA GLU A 102 6.14 3.44 -5.22
C GLU A 102 5.23 2.29 -4.86
N CYS A 103 3.95 2.50 -5.09
CA CYS A 103 2.97 1.45 -4.83
C CYS A 103 1.77 1.68 -5.73
N GLU A 104 0.77 0.83 -5.56
CA GLU A 104 -0.45 0.92 -6.35
C GLU A 104 -1.62 1.27 -5.45
N PHE A 105 -2.37 2.30 -5.83
CA PHE A 105 -3.64 2.63 -5.16
C PHE A 105 -4.78 2.10 -6.02
N ASP A 106 -5.64 1.30 -5.41
CA ASP A 106 -6.86 0.85 -6.06
C ASP A 106 -7.97 1.75 -5.55
N ILE A 107 -8.43 2.64 -6.42
CA ILE A 107 -9.38 3.68 -6.05
C ILE A 107 -10.75 3.28 -6.56
N GLN A 108 -11.72 3.30 -5.67
CA GLN A 108 -13.08 2.88 -5.99
C GLN A 108 -14.08 3.90 -5.48
N MET A 109 -15.25 3.89 -6.08
CA MET A 109 -16.33 4.74 -5.62
C MET A 109 -16.91 4.16 -4.34
N ASP A 110 -17.09 5.02 -3.37
CA ASP A 110 -17.63 4.63 -2.07
C ASP A 110 -18.78 5.55 -1.73
N THR A 111 -19.83 5.00 -1.15
CA THR A 111 -21.00 5.78 -0.75
C THR A 111 -21.09 5.80 0.76
N TYR A 112 -21.17 7.00 1.31
CA TYR A 112 -21.32 7.19 2.74
C TYR A 112 -22.35 8.27 2.98
N GLU A 113 -23.42 7.93 3.71
CA GLU A 113 -24.50 8.86 3.99
C GLU A 113 -25.03 9.52 2.72
N ASP A 114 -25.25 8.70 1.70
CA ASP A 114 -25.80 9.12 0.41
C ASP A 114 -24.88 10.03 -0.40
N VAL A 115 -23.63 10.16 0.00
CA VAL A 115 -22.65 10.92 -0.76
C VAL A 115 -21.66 9.95 -1.39
N GLU A 116 -21.51 10.05 -2.71
CA GLU A 116 -20.55 9.22 -3.43
C GLU A 116 -19.22 9.95 -3.52
N ARG A 117 -18.15 9.24 -3.25
CA ARG A 117 -16.82 9.82 -3.35
C ARG A 117 -15.82 8.73 -3.68
N LEU A 118 -14.71 9.13 -4.25
CA LEU A 118 -13.63 8.20 -4.53
C LEU A 118 -12.81 7.97 -3.26
N LYS A 119 -12.38 6.74 -3.10
CA LYS A 119 -11.61 6.36 -1.93
C LYS A 119 -10.54 5.36 -2.33
N VAL A 120 -9.36 5.49 -1.75
CA VAL A 120 -8.33 4.48 -1.93
C VAL A 120 -8.75 3.27 -1.12
N LYS A 121 -9.22 2.25 -1.80
CA LYS A 121 -9.75 1.05 -1.16
C LYS A 121 -8.65 0.09 -0.78
N TRP A 122 -7.65 -0.05 -1.63
CA TRP A 122 -6.55 -0.96 -1.42
C TRP A 122 -5.24 -0.26 -1.75
N ILE A 123 -4.23 -0.57 -0.97
CA ILE A 123 -2.88 -0.10 -1.21
C ILE A 123 -2.03 -1.35 -1.40
N ASN A 124 -1.49 -1.51 -2.60
CA ASN A 124 -0.69 -2.68 -2.94
C ASN A 124 0.78 -2.29 -3.01
N ALA A 125 1.61 -3.11 -2.41
CA ALA A 125 3.02 -2.78 -2.21
C ALA A 125 3.77 -2.54 -3.51
N HIS A 126 3.38 -3.23 -4.58
CA HIS A 126 4.09 -3.11 -5.85
C HIS A 126 3.09 -2.94 -6.96
N ALA A 127 3.23 -1.85 -7.72
CA ALA A 127 2.47 -1.71 -8.94
C ALA A 127 2.95 -2.79 -9.91
N ARG A 128 2.01 -3.47 -10.53
CA ARG A 128 2.35 -4.52 -11.48
C ARG A 128 2.61 -3.90 -12.82
N GLU A 129 3.82 -4.08 -13.31
CA GLU A 129 4.19 -3.57 -14.61
C GLU A 129 4.43 -4.72 -15.55
N PRO A 130 4.05 -4.57 -16.80
CA PRO A 130 4.33 -5.62 -17.77
C PRO A 130 5.82 -5.84 -17.88
N LEU A 131 6.19 -7.10 -18.03
CA LEU A 131 7.58 -7.47 -18.18
C LEU A 131 7.79 -7.88 -19.62
N ASN A 132 8.79 -7.29 -20.29
CA ASN A 132 9.01 -7.69 -21.66
C ASN A 132 9.75 -9.03 -21.71
N VAL A 133 9.72 -9.64 -22.90
CA VAL A 133 10.25 -10.99 -23.08
C VAL A 133 11.73 -11.05 -22.76
N ASP A 134 12.48 -10.05 -23.18
CA ASP A 134 13.91 -10.05 -22.97
C ASP A 134 14.27 -10.02 -21.50
N LYS A 135 13.56 -9.21 -20.76
CA LYS A 135 13.80 -9.11 -19.33
C LYS A 135 13.38 -10.39 -18.62
N ALA A 136 12.28 -10.96 -19.03
CA ALA A 136 11.81 -12.21 -18.45
C ALA A 136 12.81 -13.33 -18.72
N ALA A 137 13.37 -13.36 -19.93
CA ALA A 137 14.38 -14.37 -20.27
C ALA A 137 15.63 -14.20 -19.43
N GLU A 138 16.03 -12.96 -19.21
CA GLU A 138 17.19 -12.68 -18.38
C GLU A 138 16.98 -13.18 -16.97
N MET A 139 15.81 -12.91 -16.43
CA MET A 139 15.48 -13.33 -15.07
C MET A 139 15.42 -14.86 -14.99
N TRP A 140 14.88 -15.47 -16.03
CA TRP A 140 14.79 -16.93 -16.08
C TRP A 140 16.16 -17.57 -16.08
N GLU A 141 17.09 -17.01 -16.84
CA GLU A 141 18.44 -17.54 -16.88
C GLU A 141 19.13 -17.44 -15.52
N LYS A 142 18.90 -16.36 -14.82
CA LYS A 142 19.47 -16.22 -13.50
C LYS A 142 18.92 -17.27 -12.54
N MET A 143 17.64 -17.59 -12.68
CA MET A 143 17.05 -18.60 -11.83
C MET A 143 17.54 -19.99 -12.15
N SER A 144 17.75 -20.29 -13.43
CA SER A 144 18.16 -21.63 -13.82
C SER A 144 19.64 -21.87 -13.65
N ASN A 145 20.46 -20.83 -13.80
CA ASN A 145 21.89 -21.00 -13.79
C ASN A 145 22.55 -20.49 -12.54
N GLY A 146 22.03 -19.39 -12.06
CA GLY A 146 22.71 -18.67 -10.98
C GLY A 146 22.66 -19.35 -9.67
N THR A 147 21.76 -20.26 -9.49
CA THR A 147 21.63 -20.92 -8.21
C THR A 147 22.53 -22.09 -8.10
N GLY A 148 23.17 -22.42 -9.16
CA GLY A 148 23.91 -23.64 -9.15
C GLY A 148 23.04 -24.82 -8.87
N GLY A 149 21.81 -24.69 -9.25
CA GLY A 149 20.88 -25.75 -8.98
C GLY A 149 20.59 -25.93 -7.52
N GLY A 150 21.05 -25.00 -6.76
CA GLY A 150 20.93 -25.19 -5.36
C GLY A 150 19.53 -25.15 -4.86
N VAL A 151 18.74 -24.40 -5.51
CA VAL A 151 17.42 -24.25 -4.97
C VAL A 151 16.45 -24.98 -5.83
N ALA A 152 16.10 -26.12 -5.36
CA ALA A 152 15.01 -26.82 -5.98
C ALA A 152 13.76 -26.17 -5.47
N VAL A 153 13.00 -25.69 -6.38
CA VAL A 153 11.69 -25.18 -6.01
C VAL A 153 10.89 -26.36 -5.54
N GLU A 154 10.33 -26.25 -4.36
CA GLU A 154 9.52 -27.32 -3.85
C GLU A 154 8.35 -27.57 -4.77
N PRO A 155 8.07 -28.81 -5.08
CA PRO A 155 6.97 -29.07 -5.99
C PRO A 155 5.65 -28.49 -5.56
N GLY A 156 5.47 -28.29 -4.31
CA GLY A 156 4.22 -27.73 -3.84
C GLY A 156 4.22 -26.22 -3.77
N GLU A 157 5.31 -25.63 -4.10
CA GLU A 157 5.32 -24.18 -4.05
C GLU A 157 4.60 -23.62 -5.22
N ASP A 158 3.80 -22.67 -4.94
CA ASP A 158 3.06 -22.03 -5.99
C ASP A 158 3.97 -21.13 -6.74
N LEU A 159 4.16 -21.48 -7.96
CA LEU A 159 4.80 -20.55 -8.85
C LEU A 159 3.72 -19.59 -9.28
N PRO A 160 3.95 -18.33 -9.11
CA PRO A 160 2.96 -17.36 -9.56
C PRO A 160 2.95 -17.41 -11.07
N ILE A 161 1.93 -17.89 -11.57
CA ILE A 161 1.80 -18.03 -13.01
C ILE A 161 0.74 -17.09 -13.53
#